data_4c0d42a805c02b979480122734cc0076
#
_entry.id   4c0d42a805c02b979480122734cc0076
#
_cell.length_a   1.000
_cell.length_b   1.000
_cell.length_c   1.000
_cell.angle_alpha   90.00
_cell.angle_beta   90.00
_cell.angle_gamma   90.00
#
_symmetry.space_group_name_H-M   'P 1'
#
loop_
_entity.id
_entity.type
_entity.pdbx_description
1 polymer ?
#
loop_
_entity_poly.entity_id
_entity_poly.type
_entity_poly.pdbx_seq_one_letter_code
_entity_poly.pdbx_strand_id
1 'polypeptide(L)'
;VADNHSIYTTPFNAPGCCGLQVNVFLSITSHEVVMSSEEKIEASETRITKAVFPNTTNHYATLFGGTALQWMDEAAFITATRFCRQKMVTVCSDRIDFKQPIPSGTFVELVGRVVKVGNTSLQVRVTVYLEQMYDESRKKAIEGLFTFVAIDDNMQPVAVRK
;
A
#
# COMPACT_ATOMS: atom_id res chain seq x y z
N VAL A 1 30.08 12.73 -24.13
CA VAL A 1 31.08 11.73 -24.50
C VAL A 1 31.10 10.67 -23.40
N ALA A 2 30.98 9.42 -23.81
CA ALA A 2 31.09 8.14 -23.08
C ALA A 2 29.79 7.53 -22.55
N ASP A 3 29.21 6.72 -23.43
CA ASP A 3 28.23 5.68 -23.15
C ASP A 3 28.83 4.62 -22.21
N ASN A 4 28.11 4.26 -21.17
CA ASN A 4 28.43 3.10 -20.36
C ASN A 4 27.26 2.10 -20.41
N HIS A 5 27.27 1.28 -21.48
CA HIS A 5 26.42 0.08 -21.55
C HIS A 5 27.07 -1.03 -20.74
N SER A 6 26.53 -1.30 -19.58
CA SER A 6 26.87 -2.52 -18.80
C SER A 6 25.97 -3.66 -19.26
N ILE A 7 26.55 -4.58 -20.00
CA ILE A 7 25.90 -5.81 -20.45
C ILE A 7 26.16 -6.89 -19.38
N TYR A 8 25.13 -7.26 -18.63
CA TYR A 8 25.20 -8.46 -17.79
C TYR A 8 24.69 -9.66 -18.58
N THR A 9 25.60 -10.48 -19.06
CA THR A 9 25.29 -11.80 -19.62
C THR A 9 25.52 -12.87 -18.56
N THR A 10 24.47 -13.44 -18.00
CA THR A 10 24.57 -14.70 -17.24
C THR A 10 24.22 -15.86 -18.15
N PRO A 11 25.11 -16.85 -18.37
CA PRO A 11 24.74 -18.04 -19.11
C PRO A 11 23.92 -18.98 -18.20
N PHE A 12 22.67 -19.18 -18.55
CA PHE A 12 21.86 -20.25 -17.97
C PHE A 12 22.13 -21.55 -18.78
N ASN A 13 22.84 -22.47 -18.15
CA ASN A 13 23.19 -23.75 -18.76
C ASN A 13 22.24 -24.83 -18.23
N ALA A 14 21.22 -25.20 -19.04
CA ALA A 14 20.37 -26.36 -18.78
C ALA A 14 20.80 -27.51 -19.70
N PRO A 15 21.13 -28.70 -19.18
CA PRO A 15 21.47 -29.85 -20.03
C PRO A 15 20.22 -30.47 -20.64
N GLY A 16 20.13 -30.47 -21.98
CA GLY A 16 19.25 -31.38 -22.70
C GLY A 16 18.25 -30.83 -23.69
N CYS A 17 18.47 -29.72 -24.40
CA CYS A 17 17.65 -29.36 -25.55
C CYS A 17 18.50 -28.81 -26.70
N CYS A 18 18.32 -29.44 -27.84
CA CYS A 18 18.94 -29.15 -29.15
C CYS A 18 18.67 -27.69 -29.57
N GLY A 19 19.73 -27.00 -29.86
CA GLY A 19 19.96 -25.75 -30.55
C GLY A 19 18.80 -24.97 -31.15
N LEU A 20 18.09 -24.16 -30.34
CA LEU A 20 17.41 -22.97 -30.82
C LEU A 20 17.88 -21.78 -30.00
N GLN A 21 18.83 -21.03 -30.55
CA GLN A 21 19.27 -19.76 -29.98
C GLN A 21 18.20 -18.71 -30.30
N VAL A 22 17.27 -18.48 -29.39
CA VAL A 22 16.28 -17.42 -29.52
C VAL A 22 16.91 -16.14 -28.94
N ASN A 23 17.45 -15.31 -29.82
CA ASN A 23 17.82 -13.95 -29.46
C ASN A 23 16.54 -13.12 -29.26
N VAL A 24 16.03 -13.08 -28.02
CA VAL A 24 14.97 -12.13 -27.67
C VAL A 24 15.61 -10.76 -27.47
N PHE A 25 15.61 -9.96 -28.52
CA PHE A 25 15.85 -8.53 -28.43
C PHE A 25 14.63 -7.90 -27.74
N LEU A 26 14.64 -7.84 -26.41
CA LEU A 26 13.74 -6.97 -25.65
C LEU A 26 14.26 -5.53 -25.80
N SER A 27 13.80 -4.83 -26.82
CA SER A 27 13.87 -3.38 -26.88
C SER A 27 12.94 -2.84 -25.81
N ILE A 28 13.46 -2.60 -24.58
CA ILE A 28 12.74 -1.87 -23.56
C ILE A 28 12.86 -0.39 -23.94
N THR A 29 11.97 0.05 -24.83
CA THR A 29 11.68 1.48 -24.95
C THR A 29 10.96 1.84 -23.66
N SER A 30 11.63 2.55 -22.77
CA SER A 30 11.02 3.20 -21.61
C SER A 30 10.06 4.30 -22.10
N HIS A 31 8.86 3.87 -22.51
CA HIS A 31 7.74 4.78 -22.56
C HIS A 31 7.36 5.01 -21.10
N GLU A 32 7.69 6.18 -20.58
CA GLU A 32 7.04 6.68 -19.35
C GLU A 32 5.53 6.77 -19.67
N VAL A 33 4.79 5.76 -19.28
CA VAL A 33 3.33 5.81 -19.33
C VAL A 33 2.92 6.85 -18.28
N VAL A 34 2.58 8.05 -18.75
CA VAL A 34 2.03 9.10 -17.90
C VAL A 34 0.63 8.67 -17.51
N MET A 35 0.52 8.02 -16.34
CA MET A 35 -0.75 7.62 -15.77
C MET A 35 -1.58 8.84 -15.39
N SER A 36 -2.88 8.80 -15.66
CA SER A 36 -3.83 9.79 -15.14
C SER A 36 -3.89 9.75 -13.59
N SER A 37 -4.39 10.82 -12.98
CA SER A 37 -4.55 10.85 -11.52
C SER A 37 -5.46 9.75 -10.99
N GLU A 38 -6.49 9.35 -11.76
CA GLU A 38 -7.41 8.27 -11.40
C GLU A 38 -6.74 6.90 -11.47
N GLU A 39 -5.97 6.62 -12.52
CA GLU A 39 -5.18 5.40 -12.64
C GLU A 39 -4.15 5.27 -11.51
N LYS A 40 -3.52 6.40 -11.11
CA LYS A 40 -2.60 6.41 -9.96
C LYS A 40 -3.32 6.11 -8.64
N ILE A 41 -4.55 6.61 -8.44
CA ILE A 41 -5.36 6.31 -7.26
C ILE A 41 -5.66 4.81 -7.20
N GLU A 42 -6.09 4.21 -8.31
CA GLU A 42 -6.37 2.77 -8.38
C GLU A 42 -5.11 1.92 -8.17
N ALA A 43 -4.02 2.25 -8.86
CA ALA A 43 -2.74 1.55 -8.74
C ALA A 43 -2.10 1.67 -7.35
N SER A 44 -2.42 2.72 -6.59
CA SER A 44 -1.93 2.92 -5.22
C SER A 44 -2.80 2.25 -4.16
N GLU A 45 -4.01 1.80 -4.48
CA GLU A 45 -4.87 1.10 -3.52
C GLU A 45 -4.10 -0.04 -2.85
N THR A 46 -4.15 -0.07 -1.54
CA THR A 46 -3.39 -1.03 -0.73
C THR A 46 -4.36 -1.89 0.06
N ARG A 47 -4.20 -3.20 -0.04
CA ARG A 47 -4.96 -4.19 0.71
C ARG A 47 -4.00 -4.98 1.57
N ILE A 48 -4.28 -5.05 2.87
CA ILE A 48 -3.50 -5.81 3.85
C ILE A 48 -4.47 -6.67 4.64
N THR A 49 -4.26 -7.98 4.61
CA THR A 49 -5.05 -8.92 5.41
C THR A 49 -4.22 -9.37 6.60
N LYS A 50 -4.81 -9.36 7.80
CA LYS A 50 -4.19 -9.83 9.03
C LYS A 50 -5.16 -10.74 9.79
N ALA A 51 -4.62 -11.77 10.46
CA ALA A 51 -5.37 -12.57 11.38
C ALA A 51 -5.35 -11.94 12.79
N VAL A 52 -6.48 -11.96 13.47
CA VAL A 52 -6.61 -11.43 14.83
C VAL A 52 -6.36 -12.55 15.83
N PHE A 53 -5.16 -12.57 16.40
CA PHE A 53 -4.73 -13.53 17.41
C PHE A 53 -4.88 -12.98 18.83
N PRO A 54 -4.87 -13.84 19.88
CA PRO A 54 -4.99 -13.39 21.26
C PRO A 54 -3.99 -12.32 21.69
N ASN A 55 -2.77 -12.32 21.15
CA ASN A 55 -1.72 -11.35 21.44
C ASN A 55 -1.99 -9.93 20.87
N THR A 56 -2.98 -9.79 19.99
CA THR A 56 -3.42 -8.51 19.43
C THR A 56 -4.73 -8.01 20.03
N THR A 57 -5.28 -8.73 21.00
CA THR A 57 -6.58 -8.43 21.60
C THR A 57 -6.45 -7.81 22.98
N ASN A 58 -7.54 -7.15 23.42
CA ASN A 58 -7.72 -6.65 24.78
C ASN A 58 -8.31 -7.75 25.69
N HIS A 59 -8.60 -7.38 26.94
CA HIS A 59 -9.18 -8.29 27.95
C HIS A 59 -10.62 -8.75 27.65
N TYR A 60 -11.26 -8.18 26.63
CA TYR A 60 -12.57 -8.65 26.11
C TYR A 60 -12.42 -9.61 24.93
N ALA A 61 -11.23 -10.11 24.64
CA ALA A 61 -10.90 -10.93 23.47
C ALA A 61 -11.28 -10.29 22.13
N THR A 62 -11.24 -8.96 22.05
CA THR A 62 -11.43 -8.19 20.81
C THR A 62 -10.18 -7.42 20.45
N LEU A 63 -9.96 -7.17 19.16
CA LEU A 63 -8.80 -6.43 18.64
C LEU A 63 -8.60 -5.13 19.44
N PHE A 64 -7.39 -4.94 19.97
CA PHE A 64 -7.07 -3.72 20.71
C PHE A 64 -7.08 -2.51 19.76
N GLY A 65 -7.77 -1.43 20.16
CA GLY A 65 -7.94 -0.24 19.33
C GLY A 65 -6.63 0.38 18.87
N GLY A 66 -5.60 0.40 19.75
CA GLY A 66 -4.27 0.90 19.39
C GLY A 66 -3.60 0.04 18.31
N THR A 67 -3.75 -1.28 18.35
CA THR A 67 -3.25 -2.19 17.31
C THR A 67 -3.98 -1.97 15.98
N ALA A 68 -5.29 -1.77 16.04
CA ALA A 68 -6.08 -1.44 14.84
C ALA A 68 -5.60 -0.13 14.20
N LEU A 69 -5.38 0.92 15.00
CA LEU A 69 -4.86 2.21 14.52
C LEU A 69 -3.47 2.08 13.90
N GLN A 70 -2.57 1.32 14.53
CA GLN A 70 -1.24 1.04 13.98
C GLN A 70 -1.33 0.39 12.59
N TRP A 71 -2.16 -0.61 12.42
CA TRP A 71 -2.36 -1.28 11.13
C TRP A 71 -2.99 -0.35 10.08
N MET A 72 -3.91 0.52 10.52
CA MET A 72 -4.53 1.51 9.64
C MET A 72 -3.53 2.56 9.16
N ASP A 73 -2.66 3.07 10.06
CA ASP A 73 -1.61 4.03 9.70
C ASP A 73 -0.60 3.40 8.73
N GLU A 74 -0.19 2.15 8.97
CA GLU A 74 0.67 1.38 8.07
C GLU A 74 0.06 1.27 6.66
N ALA A 75 -1.21 0.86 6.55
CA ALA A 75 -1.90 0.76 5.27
C ALA A 75 -2.06 2.12 4.57
N ALA A 76 -2.35 3.18 5.34
CA ALA A 76 -2.46 4.54 4.83
C ALA A 76 -1.12 5.05 4.31
N PHE A 77 -0.03 4.86 5.06
CA PHE A 77 1.33 5.24 4.67
C PHE A 77 1.77 4.56 3.38
N ILE A 78 1.56 3.24 3.28
CA ILE A 78 1.90 2.48 2.06
C ILE A 78 1.11 3.04 0.86
N THR A 79 -0.19 3.30 1.03
CA THR A 79 -1.04 3.85 -0.02
C THR A 79 -0.55 5.23 -0.47
N ALA A 80 -0.27 6.14 0.48
CA ALA A 80 0.24 7.47 0.22
C ALA A 80 1.56 7.44 -0.55
N THR A 81 2.49 6.60 -0.08
CA THR A 81 3.82 6.45 -0.71
C THR A 81 3.73 5.84 -2.10
N ARG A 82 2.85 4.84 -2.31
CA ARG A 82 2.63 4.23 -3.63
C ARG A 82 2.07 5.23 -4.63
N PHE A 83 1.22 6.15 -4.19
CA PHE A 83 0.62 7.17 -5.06
C PHE A 83 1.64 8.16 -5.60
N CYS A 84 2.48 8.76 -4.76
CA CYS A 84 3.35 9.85 -5.15
C CYS A 84 4.85 9.50 -5.26
N ARG A 85 5.26 8.33 -4.72
CA ARG A 85 6.67 7.89 -4.68
C ARG A 85 7.62 8.94 -4.10
N GLN A 86 7.17 9.61 -3.04
CA GLN A 86 7.91 10.62 -2.28
C GLN A 86 7.97 10.24 -0.81
N LYS A 87 8.81 10.94 -0.03
CA LYS A 87 8.81 10.83 1.43
C LYS A 87 7.52 11.44 1.96
N MET A 88 6.77 10.65 2.73
CA MET A 88 5.49 11.05 3.31
C MET A 88 5.53 10.94 4.83
N VAL A 89 4.92 11.91 5.50
CA VAL A 89 4.73 11.86 6.96
C VAL A 89 3.25 11.98 7.30
N THR A 90 2.80 11.19 8.26
CA THR A 90 1.46 11.30 8.82
C THR A 90 1.40 12.56 9.68
N VAL A 91 0.49 13.48 9.39
CA VAL A 91 0.33 14.72 10.16
C VAL A 91 -0.97 14.76 10.94
N CYS A 92 -1.98 14.02 10.51
CA CYS A 92 -3.27 13.99 11.18
C CYS A 92 -4.01 12.68 10.87
N SER A 93 -4.68 12.13 11.87
CA SER A 93 -5.73 11.15 11.69
C SER A 93 -7.05 11.80 12.10
N ASP A 94 -7.94 11.97 11.12
CA ASP A 94 -9.27 12.48 11.37
C ASP A 94 -10.20 11.32 11.72
N ARG A 95 -11.26 11.62 12.44
CA ARG A 95 -12.39 10.75 12.79
C ARG A 95 -12.21 9.27 12.47
N ILE A 96 -11.83 8.50 13.47
CA ILE A 96 -11.78 7.03 13.41
C ILE A 96 -13.08 6.49 14.01
N ASP A 97 -13.88 5.85 13.18
CA ASP A 97 -15.16 5.27 13.60
C ASP A 97 -15.03 3.76 13.80
N PHE A 98 -15.12 3.30 15.04
CA PHE A 98 -15.23 1.87 15.40
C PHE A 98 -16.71 1.47 15.39
N LYS A 99 -17.15 0.78 14.34
CA LYS A 99 -18.57 0.43 14.13
C LYS A 99 -18.99 -0.84 14.86
N GLN A 100 -18.04 -1.76 15.05
CA GLN A 100 -18.27 -3.03 15.75
C GLN A 100 -16.96 -3.59 16.31
N PRO A 101 -17.02 -4.38 17.38
CA PRO A 101 -15.85 -5.08 17.90
C PRO A 101 -15.36 -6.14 16.89
N ILE A 102 -14.06 -6.40 16.89
CA ILE A 102 -13.41 -7.41 16.05
C ILE A 102 -12.90 -8.53 16.97
N PRO A 103 -13.55 -9.71 16.99
CA PRO A 103 -13.17 -10.79 17.88
C PRO A 103 -11.83 -11.44 17.50
N SER A 104 -11.18 -12.08 18.48
CA SER A 104 -10.08 -13.01 18.22
C SER A 104 -10.57 -14.19 17.36
N GLY A 105 -9.69 -14.73 16.52
CA GLY A 105 -10.04 -15.84 15.61
C GLY A 105 -10.82 -15.38 14.37
N THR A 106 -10.62 -14.13 13.95
CA THR A 106 -11.19 -13.58 12.71
C THR A 106 -10.07 -13.03 11.83
N PHE A 107 -10.39 -12.70 10.59
CA PHE A 107 -9.51 -11.92 9.70
C PHE A 107 -9.98 -10.48 9.63
N VAL A 108 -9.04 -9.58 9.38
CA VAL A 108 -9.32 -8.19 8.98
C VAL A 108 -8.62 -7.88 7.67
N GLU A 109 -9.37 -7.31 6.73
CA GLU A 109 -8.80 -6.70 5.52
C GLU A 109 -8.83 -5.19 5.66
N LEU A 110 -7.65 -4.57 5.59
CA LEU A 110 -7.48 -3.12 5.57
C LEU A 110 -7.36 -2.67 4.11
N VAL A 111 -8.21 -1.76 3.69
CA VAL A 111 -8.21 -1.19 2.33
C VAL A 111 -7.93 0.29 2.43
N GLY A 112 -6.73 0.69 1.99
CA GLY A 112 -6.30 2.08 1.89
C GLY A 112 -6.51 2.63 0.48
N ARG A 113 -7.16 3.80 0.36
CA ARG A 113 -7.41 4.48 -0.92
C ARG A 113 -7.21 5.99 -0.78
N VAL A 114 -6.50 6.60 -1.72
CA VAL A 114 -6.38 8.06 -1.81
C VAL A 114 -7.74 8.64 -2.17
N VAL A 115 -8.20 9.62 -1.39
CA VAL A 115 -9.52 10.27 -1.58
C VAL A 115 -9.41 11.75 -1.90
N LYS A 116 -8.28 12.37 -1.58
CA LYS A 116 -8.04 13.79 -1.89
C LYS A 116 -6.55 14.03 -2.07
N VAL A 117 -6.20 14.80 -3.09
CA VAL A 117 -4.82 15.24 -3.35
C VAL A 117 -4.79 16.76 -3.37
N GLY A 118 -4.04 17.35 -2.43
CA GLY A 118 -3.77 18.79 -2.33
C GLY A 118 -2.49 19.20 -3.07
N ASN A 119 -1.92 20.31 -2.65
CA ASN A 119 -0.64 20.79 -3.20
C ASN A 119 0.54 20.04 -2.55
N THR A 120 0.66 20.07 -1.25
CA THR A 120 1.73 19.42 -0.47
C THR A 120 1.24 18.23 0.35
N SER A 121 -0.05 17.94 0.34
CA SER A 121 -0.69 16.91 1.17
C SER A 121 -1.64 16.04 0.37
N LEU A 122 -1.92 14.86 0.89
CA LEU A 122 -2.97 13.98 0.41
C LEU A 122 -3.69 13.31 1.57
N GLN A 123 -4.93 12.87 1.31
CA GLN A 123 -5.74 12.14 2.28
C GLN A 123 -6.00 10.73 1.81
N VAL A 124 -5.79 9.79 2.72
CA VAL A 124 -6.07 8.36 2.52
C VAL A 124 -7.19 7.94 3.43
N ARG A 125 -8.25 7.37 2.87
CA ARG A 125 -9.26 6.65 3.64
C ARG A 125 -8.81 5.22 3.82
N VAL A 126 -8.84 4.74 5.06
CA VAL A 126 -8.64 3.32 5.38
C VAL A 126 -9.96 2.75 5.90
N THR A 127 -10.41 1.70 5.26
CA THR A 127 -11.58 0.92 5.70
C THR A 127 -11.10 -0.45 6.14
N VAL A 128 -11.50 -0.88 7.33
CA VAL A 128 -11.22 -2.21 7.86
C VAL A 128 -12.48 -3.05 7.78
N TYR A 129 -12.38 -4.17 7.09
CA TYR A 129 -13.43 -5.17 7.00
C TYR A 129 -13.10 -6.33 7.92
N LEU A 130 -14.09 -6.76 8.68
CA LEU A 130 -14.07 -7.99 9.46
C LEU A 130 -14.55 -9.14 8.59
N GLU A 131 -13.82 -10.23 8.57
CA GLU A 131 -14.16 -11.49 7.89
C GLU A 131 -14.12 -12.63 8.90
N GLN A 132 -15.14 -13.49 8.88
CA GLN A 132 -15.14 -14.69 9.69
C GLN A 132 -14.19 -15.73 9.07
N MET A 133 -13.49 -16.50 9.91
CA MET A 133 -12.48 -17.45 9.44
C MET A 133 -13.07 -18.61 8.62
N TYR A 134 -14.32 -18.98 8.91
CA TYR A 134 -14.98 -20.16 8.33
C TYR A 134 -16.34 -19.83 7.70
N ASP A 135 -16.59 -18.55 7.39
CA ASP A 135 -17.83 -18.07 6.78
C ASP A 135 -17.50 -16.94 5.80
N GLU A 136 -18.20 -16.85 4.71
CA GLU A 136 -18.01 -15.83 3.67
C GLU A 136 -18.49 -14.41 4.09
N SER A 137 -18.92 -14.24 5.34
CA SER A 137 -19.40 -12.94 5.83
C SER A 137 -18.27 -11.91 5.91
N ARG A 138 -18.48 -10.76 5.29
CA ARG A 138 -17.57 -9.61 5.30
C ARG A 138 -18.32 -8.35 5.71
N LYS A 139 -17.88 -7.69 6.79
CA LYS A 139 -18.57 -6.52 7.36
C LYS A 139 -17.57 -5.39 7.61
N LYS A 140 -17.98 -4.15 7.30
CA LYS A 140 -17.19 -2.97 7.63
C LYS A 140 -17.15 -2.78 9.15
N ALA A 141 -15.95 -2.81 9.73
CA ALA A 141 -15.74 -2.73 11.17
C ALA A 141 -15.19 -1.38 11.62
N ILE A 142 -14.20 -0.82 10.90
CA ILE A 142 -13.58 0.47 11.24
C ILE A 142 -13.42 1.28 9.96
N GLU A 143 -13.46 2.60 10.08
CA GLU A 143 -13.10 3.53 9.02
C GLU A 143 -12.40 4.74 9.61
N GLY A 144 -11.36 5.23 8.91
CA GLY A 144 -10.64 6.42 9.29
C GLY A 144 -10.06 7.15 8.08
N LEU A 145 -9.73 8.42 8.30
CA LEU A 145 -9.10 9.29 7.32
C LEU A 145 -7.75 9.73 7.86
N PHE A 146 -6.71 9.57 7.05
CA PHE A 146 -5.34 9.95 7.41
C PHE A 146 -4.83 11.00 6.43
N THR A 147 -4.21 12.05 6.95
CA THR A 147 -3.62 13.12 6.15
C THR A 147 -2.11 13.01 6.19
N PHE A 148 -1.50 12.98 5.01
CA PHE A 148 -0.06 12.92 4.80
C PHE A 148 0.45 14.18 4.13
N VAL A 149 1.69 14.56 4.44
CA VAL A 149 2.41 15.65 3.79
C VAL A 149 3.67 15.09 3.13
N ALA A 150 3.89 15.48 1.87
CA ALA A 150 5.13 15.19 1.16
C ALA A 150 6.25 16.11 1.66
N ILE A 151 7.42 15.53 1.96
CA ILE A 151 8.57 16.26 2.50
C ILE A 151 9.84 16.00 1.69
N ASP A 152 10.77 16.96 1.73
CA ASP A 152 12.12 16.81 1.22
C ASP A 152 13.09 16.21 2.27
N ASP A 153 14.39 16.19 1.96
CA ASP A 153 15.44 15.70 2.85
C ASP A 153 15.66 16.58 4.08
N ASN A 154 15.20 17.83 4.03
CA ASN A 154 15.25 18.80 5.14
C ASN A 154 13.95 18.82 5.94
N MET A 155 13.05 17.85 5.74
CA MET A 155 11.72 17.78 6.38
C MET A 155 10.80 18.96 6.02
N GLN A 156 11.06 19.68 4.91
CA GLN A 156 10.19 20.77 4.46
C GLN A 156 9.10 20.24 3.51
N PRO A 157 7.87 20.77 3.63
CA PRO A 157 6.78 20.38 2.74
C PRO A 157 7.09 20.67 1.27
N VAL A 158 6.89 19.69 0.40
CA VAL A 158 7.06 19.80 -1.05
C VAL A 158 5.78 19.43 -1.80
N ALA A 159 5.68 19.83 -3.07
CA ALA A 159 4.51 19.52 -3.88
C ALA A 159 4.39 18.00 -4.10
N VAL A 160 3.16 17.49 -3.94
CA VAL A 160 2.82 16.10 -4.23
C VAL A 160 2.90 15.85 -5.74
N ARG A 161 3.65 14.83 -6.14
CA ARG A 161 3.70 14.36 -7.55
C ARG A 161 2.38 13.65 -7.88
N LYS A 162 1.65 14.26 -8.78
CA LYS A 162 0.36 13.75 -9.28
C LYS A 162 0.54 12.83 -10.47
#